data_d7c239961fb0bed7a5ca4161ffc409b2
#
_entry.id   d7c239961fb0bed7a5ca4161ffc409b2
#
_cell.length_a   1.000
_cell.length_b   1.000
_cell.length_c   1.000
_cell.angle_alpha   90.00
_cell.angle_beta   90.00
_cell.angle_gamma   90.00
#
_symmetry.space_group_name_H-M   'P 1'
#
loop_
_entity.id
_entity.type
_entity.pdbx_description
1 polymer ?
#
loop_
_entity_poly.entity_id
_entity_poly.type
_entity_poly.pdbx_seq_one_letter_code
_entity_poly.pdbx_strand_id
1 'polypeptide(L)'
;MKLGVCIPYRDTGDGVRKKHLDTLVPHLEDFFKKKNIDFRIYVGHQVDDKKFNRSGTKNVAYLAAKEDGCDYMAFHDVDMLPHDDVDYSHPGDTPKHIATYLSQWDNTLRDIEYFGGVVVFTPEQFEEVNGYHTNYWGWGMEDDDLFWRCIRKGYYKPTYIEGPGNSKVLVFDGKSTYIKVPPSNSLLDIPNKSFEIEMIVYGEVESEDKEYLIGADMSYNKYPIISKKSWDFDICYNNSRAYSYCLWNFRNELYYGWIRRYPNQWSKLNVTVDMKNKERIISVNDILYNEKFGEQQSNLPITNNLKRYGNIPFYIGRNAPNSQRLHWFTGKFHSIKITNHKGEVVLHYDMNKSYKRDMLLDLSGYENHGQLVLGNGRVTKDNIDKIPNTIVPDRRYGTMECMYHDDEGIVDQKFVGDPEATARNEIIYRKKMQKDKIGIDNDEYGLREMKYEIDSIEDIYNRHKLINVRF
;
A
#
# COMPACT_ATOMS: atom_id res chain seq x y z
N MET A 1 -20.69 8.26 26.84
CA MET A 1 -19.69 7.24 26.47
C MET A 1 -18.31 7.75 26.84
N LYS A 2 -17.49 6.91 27.43
CA LYS A 2 -16.13 7.22 27.88
C LYS A 2 -15.11 6.69 26.88
N LEU A 3 -14.26 7.56 26.38
CA LEU A 3 -13.16 7.25 25.45
C LEU A 3 -11.91 6.80 26.21
N GLY A 4 -11.33 5.66 25.85
CA GLY A 4 -9.98 5.26 26.20
C GLY A 4 -9.00 5.63 25.11
N VAL A 5 -8.01 6.50 25.38
CA VAL A 5 -6.95 6.80 24.41
C VAL A 5 -5.73 5.92 24.70
N CYS A 6 -5.45 4.97 23.84
CA CYS A 6 -4.40 3.97 24.00
C CYS A 6 -3.15 4.40 23.23
N ILE A 7 -2.08 4.81 23.94
CA ILE A 7 -0.86 5.32 23.34
C ILE A 7 0.27 4.31 23.51
N PRO A 8 0.86 3.80 22.41
CA PRO A 8 2.08 2.99 22.46
C PRO A 8 3.26 3.90 22.75
N TYR A 9 4.09 3.54 23.73
CA TYR A 9 5.21 4.36 24.10
C TYR A 9 6.45 3.51 24.44
N ARG A 10 7.59 4.03 24.03
CA ARG A 10 8.89 3.63 24.47
C ARG A 10 9.80 4.85 24.52
N ASP A 11 10.44 5.07 25.66
CA ASP A 11 11.49 6.07 25.76
C ASP A 11 12.76 5.54 25.08
N THR A 12 13.26 6.28 24.11
CA THR A 12 14.47 5.91 23.36
C THR A 12 15.76 6.35 24.04
N GLY A 13 15.65 7.10 25.15
CA GLY A 13 16.79 7.58 25.95
C GLY A 13 17.39 8.89 25.44
N ASP A 14 16.93 9.41 24.31
CA ASP A 14 17.29 10.74 23.77
C ASP A 14 16.32 11.85 24.20
N GLY A 15 15.21 11.46 24.84
CA GLY A 15 14.15 12.34 25.31
C GLY A 15 13.18 12.83 24.24
N VAL A 16 13.34 12.45 22.97
CA VAL A 16 12.46 12.88 21.86
C VAL A 16 11.06 12.32 22.07
N ARG A 17 10.92 11.02 22.30
CA ARG A 17 9.60 10.38 22.51
C ARG A 17 8.94 10.86 23.82
N LYS A 18 9.74 11.13 24.84
CA LYS A 18 9.21 11.76 26.05
C LYS A 18 8.66 13.14 25.77
N LYS A 19 9.36 13.97 25.01
CA LYS A 19 8.87 15.29 24.59
C LYS A 19 7.57 15.19 23.78
N HIS A 20 7.45 14.20 22.90
CA HIS A 20 6.20 13.96 22.17
C HIS A 20 5.05 13.65 23.13
N LEU A 21 5.26 12.75 24.10
CA LEU A 21 4.25 12.41 25.08
C LEU A 21 3.86 13.62 25.95
N ASP A 22 4.85 14.39 26.43
CA ASP A 22 4.65 15.59 27.25
C ASP A 22 3.93 16.72 26.46
N THR A 23 3.98 16.69 25.14
CA THR A 23 3.24 17.62 24.26
C THR A 23 1.85 17.09 23.96
N LEU A 24 1.73 15.81 23.61
CA LEU A 24 0.48 15.21 23.19
C LEU A 24 -0.57 15.17 24.30
N VAL A 25 -0.20 14.74 25.52
CA VAL A 25 -1.18 14.55 26.60
C VAL A 25 -1.90 15.85 26.96
N PRO A 26 -1.23 16.99 27.22
CA PRO A 26 -1.91 18.25 27.47
C PRO A 26 -2.75 18.73 26.27
N HIS A 27 -2.26 18.51 25.04
CA HIS A 27 -3.00 18.85 23.83
C HIS A 27 -4.33 18.07 23.73
N LEU A 28 -4.29 16.76 23.96
CA LEU A 28 -5.49 15.91 23.96
C LEU A 28 -6.46 16.29 25.10
N GLU A 29 -5.92 16.64 26.29
CA GLU A 29 -6.76 17.10 27.39
C GLU A 29 -7.57 18.36 27.02
N ASP A 30 -6.91 19.34 26.42
CA ASP A 30 -7.56 20.58 25.97
C ASP A 30 -8.53 20.32 24.81
N PHE A 31 -8.13 19.48 23.84
CA PHE A 31 -8.93 19.10 22.70
C PHE A 31 -10.25 18.41 23.13
N PHE A 32 -10.18 17.39 23.99
CA PHE A 32 -11.35 16.66 24.43
C PHE A 32 -12.25 17.47 25.38
N LYS A 33 -11.66 18.33 26.22
CA LYS A 33 -12.43 19.27 27.04
C LYS A 33 -13.24 20.24 26.19
N LYS A 34 -12.63 20.83 25.15
CA LYS A 34 -13.32 21.73 24.21
C LYS A 34 -14.49 21.03 23.50
N LYS A 35 -14.34 19.74 23.17
CA LYS A 35 -15.34 18.95 22.48
C LYS A 35 -16.34 18.25 23.42
N ASN A 36 -16.22 18.45 24.74
CA ASN A 36 -17.04 17.83 25.76
C ASN A 36 -17.06 16.28 25.67
N ILE A 37 -15.91 15.68 25.38
CA ILE A 37 -15.70 14.23 25.32
C ILE A 37 -15.18 13.76 26.69
N ASP A 38 -15.89 12.79 27.30
CA ASP A 38 -15.38 12.10 28.49
C ASP A 38 -14.30 11.10 28.08
N PHE A 39 -13.10 11.22 28.66
CA PHE A 39 -11.95 10.43 28.24
C PHE A 39 -10.98 10.11 29.37
N ARG A 40 -10.17 9.07 29.15
CA ARG A 40 -8.95 8.79 29.91
C ARG A 40 -7.84 8.29 28.99
N ILE A 41 -6.57 8.65 29.27
CA ILE A 41 -5.41 8.23 28.48
C ILE A 41 -4.70 7.09 29.20
N TYR A 42 -4.29 6.08 28.42
CA TYR A 42 -3.56 4.89 28.84
C TYR A 42 -2.30 4.76 27.99
N VAL A 43 -1.15 4.93 28.61
CA VAL A 43 0.15 4.85 27.93
C VAL A 43 0.75 3.47 28.21
N GLY A 44 0.81 2.63 27.18
CA GLY A 44 1.54 1.36 27.25
C GLY A 44 3.03 1.61 27.04
N HIS A 45 3.83 1.53 28.09
CA HIS A 45 5.26 1.83 28.08
C HIS A 45 6.09 0.55 28.14
N GLN A 46 6.81 0.25 27.06
CA GLN A 46 7.74 -0.88 27.06
C GLN A 46 9.05 -0.53 27.75
N VAL A 47 9.42 -1.30 28.79
CA VAL A 47 10.58 -1.03 29.65
C VAL A 47 11.70 -2.07 29.56
N ASP A 48 11.52 -3.15 28.77
CA ASP A 48 12.59 -4.14 28.51
C ASP A 48 13.58 -3.68 27.43
N ASP A 49 14.65 -4.45 27.20
CA ASP A 49 15.69 -4.13 26.20
C ASP A 49 15.43 -4.70 24.79
N LYS A 50 14.24 -5.29 24.54
CA LYS A 50 13.90 -5.83 23.24
C LYS A 50 13.57 -4.71 22.25
N LYS A 51 13.47 -5.03 20.97
CA LYS A 51 12.94 -4.07 19.97
C LYS A 51 11.53 -3.63 20.37
N PHE A 52 11.12 -2.43 19.94
CA PHE A 52 9.81 -1.92 20.29
C PHE A 52 8.68 -2.81 19.76
N ASN A 53 7.80 -3.26 20.63
CA ASN A 53 6.58 -3.97 20.30
C ASN A 53 5.38 -3.03 20.42
N ARG A 54 5.21 -2.20 19.39
CA ARG A 54 4.13 -1.21 19.32
C ARG A 54 2.73 -1.86 19.42
N SER A 55 2.57 -3.02 18.81
CA SER A 55 1.35 -3.83 18.89
C SER A 55 1.05 -4.27 20.32
N GLY A 56 2.04 -4.82 21.01
CA GLY A 56 1.89 -5.28 22.39
C GLY A 56 1.55 -4.14 23.33
N THR A 57 2.22 -2.99 23.22
CA THR A 57 1.95 -1.81 24.05
C THR A 57 0.56 -1.24 23.79
N LYS A 58 0.06 -1.19 22.55
CA LYS A 58 -1.32 -0.84 22.21
C LYS A 58 -2.32 -1.81 22.85
N ASN A 59 -2.07 -3.12 22.76
CA ASN A 59 -2.92 -4.14 23.36
C ASN A 59 -2.98 -4.05 24.89
N VAL A 60 -1.85 -3.80 25.57
CA VAL A 60 -1.81 -3.62 27.04
C VAL A 60 -2.58 -2.36 27.47
N ALA A 61 -2.39 -1.25 26.76
CA ALA A 61 -3.16 -0.03 27.01
C ALA A 61 -4.68 -0.23 26.86
N TYR A 62 -5.09 -1.03 25.85
CA TYR A 62 -6.47 -1.44 25.66
C TYR A 62 -7.03 -2.23 26.86
N LEU A 63 -6.27 -3.22 27.36
CA LEU A 63 -6.74 -4.03 28.51
C LEU A 63 -7.00 -3.15 29.73
N ALA A 64 -6.12 -2.19 30.02
CA ALA A 64 -6.32 -1.26 31.12
C ALA A 64 -7.51 -0.31 30.89
N ALA A 65 -7.71 0.16 29.65
CA ALA A 65 -8.87 0.99 29.32
C ALA A 65 -10.19 0.24 29.44
N LYS A 66 -10.22 -1.03 29.03
CA LYS A 66 -11.37 -1.91 29.17
C LYS A 66 -11.70 -2.19 30.64
N GLU A 67 -10.69 -2.49 31.45
CA GLU A 67 -10.86 -2.70 32.90
C GLU A 67 -11.46 -1.47 33.61
N ASP A 68 -11.07 -0.28 33.18
CA ASP A 68 -11.61 0.99 33.67
C ASP A 68 -13.00 1.36 33.08
N GLY A 69 -13.62 0.49 32.31
CA GLY A 69 -14.95 0.64 31.73
C GLY A 69 -15.06 1.70 30.65
N CYS A 70 -14.04 1.86 29.80
CA CYS A 70 -14.16 2.69 28.61
C CYS A 70 -15.08 2.02 27.58
N ASP A 71 -15.98 2.81 26.98
CA ASP A 71 -16.98 2.34 26.02
C ASP A 71 -16.37 2.11 24.63
N TYR A 72 -15.32 2.86 24.28
CA TYR A 72 -14.58 2.74 23.03
C TYR A 72 -13.16 3.27 23.18
N MET A 73 -12.26 2.87 22.27
CA MET A 73 -10.84 3.18 22.32
C MET A 73 -10.35 3.84 21.03
N ALA A 74 -9.48 4.84 21.19
CA ALA A 74 -8.65 5.37 20.13
C ALA A 74 -7.21 4.89 20.33
N PHE A 75 -6.70 4.06 19.40
CA PHE A 75 -5.28 3.69 19.36
C PHE A 75 -4.53 4.80 18.67
N HIS A 76 -3.71 5.50 19.42
CA HIS A 76 -3.21 6.81 19.06
C HIS A 76 -1.69 6.86 19.10
N ASP A 77 -1.02 7.18 18.00
CA ASP A 77 0.42 7.33 17.98
C ASP A 77 0.87 8.57 18.74
N VAL A 78 2.02 8.45 19.43
CA VAL A 78 2.51 9.47 20.37
C VAL A 78 2.92 10.79 19.71
N ASP A 79 3.15 10.79 18.42
CA ASP A 79 3.65 11.91 17.62
C ASP A 79 2.58 12.62 16.77
N MET A 80 1.30 12.37 17.01
CA MET A 80 0.19 12.94 16.21
C MET A 80 -0.69 13.87 17.05
N LEU A 81 -0.77 15.14 16.66
CA LEU A 81 -1.62 16.15 17.31
C LEU A 81 -2.87 16.41 16.46
N PRO A 82 -4.09 16.10 16.94
CA PRO A 82 -5.31 16.36 16.19
C PRO A 82 -5.60 17.85 16.09
N HIS A 83 -5.98 18.31 14.87
CA HIS A 83 -6.60 19.61 14.66
C HIS A 83 -8.09 19.58 15.02
N ASP A 84 -8.72 20.76 15.10
CA ASP A 84 -10.13 20.89 15.53
C ASP A 84 -11.16 20.17 14.63
N ASP A 85 -10.79 19.80 13.41
CA ASP A 85 -11.62 19.06 12.45
C ASP A 85 -11.67 17.53 12.71
N VAL A 86 -10.80 17.01 13.59
CA VAL A 86 -10.78 15.58 13.89
C VAL A 86 -11.94 15.20 14.82
N ASP A 87 -12.64 14.11 14.47
CA ASP A 87 -13.81 13.63 15.23
C ASP A 87 -13.54 12.30 15.97
N TYR A 88 -13.48 12.40 17.31
CA TYR A 88 -13.39 11.26 18.23
C TYR A 88 -14.73 10.97 18.93
N SER A 89 -15.81 11.66 18.59
CA SER A 89 -17.02 11.75 19.41
C SER A 89 -17.70 10.41 19.74
N HIS A 90 -17.59 9.44 18.88
CA HIS A 90 -18.19 8.12 19.06
C HIS A 90 -17.48 7.05 18.20
N PRO A 91 -17.58 5.75 18.55
CA PRO A 91 -17.15 4.68 17.66
C PRO A 91 -18.08 4.63 16.43
N GLY A 92 -17.76 3.84 15.45
CA GLY A 92 -18.66 3.54 14.33
C GLY A 92 -19.22 2.12 14.46
N ASP A 93 -20.12 1.78 13.56
CA ASP A 93 -20.58 0.39 13.38
C ASP A 93 -19.45 -0.52 12.89
N THR A 94 -18.41 0.08 12.31
CA THR A 94 -17.17 -0.54 11.92
C THR A 94 -15.99 0.24 12.52
N PRO A 95 -14.80 -0.37 12.69
CA PRO A 95 -13.61 0.36 13.11
C PRO A 95 -13.35 1.59 12.22
N LYS A 96 -12.96 2.71 12.81
CA LYS A 96 -12.78 3.98 12.09
C LYS A 96 -11.32 4.40 12.05
N HIS A 97 -10.83 4.75 10.88
CA HIS A 97 -9.57 5.46 10.71
C HIS A 97 -9.81 6.97 10.75
N ILE A 98 -9.12 7.70 11.63
CA ILE A 98 -9.33 9.13 11.82
C ILE A 98 -8.08 10.00 11.62
N ALA A 99 -6.89 9.41 11.54
CA ALA A 99 -5.65 10.10 11.16
C ALA A 99 -5.53 10.17 9.63
N THR A 100 -6.37 10.97 8.97
CA THR A 100 -6.55 10.89 7.53
C THR A 100 -5.61 11.80 6.77
N TYR A 101 -5.52 13.07 7.17
CA TYR A 101 -4.64 14.05 6.54
C TYR A 101 -3.47 14.37 7.47
N LEU A 102 -2.26 14.03 7.05
CA LEU A 102 -1.07 14.16 7.90
C LEU A 102 -0.17 15.27 7.39
N SER A 103 0.30 16.14 8.30
CA SER A 103 1.19 17.27 7.95
C SER A 103 2.49 16.82 7.30
N GLN A 104 3.04 15.68 7.69
CA GLN A 104 4.22 15.09 7.05
C GLN A 104 4.03 14.69 5.58
N TRP A 105 2.78 14.68 5.09
CA TRP A 105 2.41 14.42 3.70
C TRP A 105 1.58 15.57 3.12
N ASP A 106 1.94 16.80 3.46
CA ASP A 106 1.29 18.02 2.98
C ASP A 106 -0.24 18.03 3.19
N ASN A 107 -0.69 17.49 4.33
CA ASN A 107 -2.11 17.34 4.68
C ASN A 107 -2.89 16.54 3.63
N THR A 108 -2.26 15.52 3.07
CA THR A 108 -2.90 14.56 2.17
C THR A 108 -3.01 13.18 2.82
N LEU A 109 -3.87 12.33 2.27
CA LEU A 109 -3.91 10.93 2.63
C LEU A 109 -2.68 10.22 2.05
N ARG A 110 -1.94 9.47 2.87
CA ARG A 110 -0.78 8.71 2.44
C ARG A 110 -1.08 7.75 1.30
N ASP A 111 -2.06 6.91 1.52
CA ASP A 111 -2.59 5.98 0.54
C ASP A 111 -4.01 5.58 0.94
N ILE A 112 -4.75 5.01 -0.02
CA ILE A 112 -6.17 4.71 0.17
C ILE A 112 -6.42 3.57 1.17
N GLU A 113 -5.44 2.70 1.41
CA GLU A 113 -5.52 1.56 2.33
C GLU A 113 -4.93 1.89 3.71
N TYR A 114 -4.35 3.09 3.88
CA TYR A 114 -3.69 3.49 5.13
C TYR A 114 -4.61 3.38 6.33
N PHE A 115 -4.16 2.67 7.35
CA PHE A 115 -4.91 2.39 8.59
C PHE A 115 -4.06 2.64 9.84
N GLY A 116 -3.01 3.43 9.72
CA GLY A 116 -2.10 3.80 10.81
C GLY A 116 -2.46 5.12 11.48
N GLY A 117 -1.63 5.53 12.43
CA GLY A 117 -1.76 6.79 13.15
C GLY A 117 -2.81 6.76 14.25
N VAL A 118 -4.08 6.94 13.91
CA VAL A 118 -5.17 6.87 14.89
C VAL A 118 -6.35 6.10 14.33
N VAL A 119 -6.73 5.02 15.03
CA VAL A 119 -7.91 4.19 14.70
C VAL A 119 -8.81 4.03 15.93
N VAL A 120 -10.11 3.98 15.70
CA VAL A 120 -11.13 3.89 16.77
C VAL A 120 -11.89 2.57 16.66
N PHE A 121 -12.03 1.88 17.81
CA PHE A 121 -12.72 0.61 17.95
C PHE A 121 -13.64 0.61 19.16
N THR A 122 -14.72 -0.17 19.11
CA THR A 122 -15.37 -0.64 20.35
C THR A 122 -14.58 -1.83 20.91
N PRO A 123 -14.76 -2.18 22.20
CA PRO A 123 -14.16 -3.39 22.78
C PRO A 123 -14.51 -4.65 21.98
N GLU A 124 -15.77 -4.80 21.59
CA GLU A 124 -16.25 -5.96 20.83
C GLU A 124 -15.55 -6.07 19.48
N GLN A 125 -15.46 -4.96 18.74
CA GLN A 125 -14.76 -4.93 17.44
C GLN A 125 -13.28 -5.31 17.59
N PHE A 126 -12.61 -4.76 18.61
CA PHE A 126 -11.19 -5.01 18.84
C PHE A 126 -10.90 -6.46 19.26
N GLU A 127 -11.75 -7.03 20.11
CA GLU A 127 -11.64 -8.42 20.53
C GLU A 127 -11.99 -9.41 19.41
N GLU A 128 -12.96 -9.07 18.57
CA GLU A 128 -13.32 -9.89 17.41
C GLU A 128 -12.16 -10.03 16.43
N VAL A 129 -11.42 -8.95 16.17
CA VAL A 129 -10.21 -8.97 15.33
C VAL A 129 -8.98 -9.52 16.07
N ASN A 130 -9.11 -9.87 17.35
CA ASN A 130 -8.02 -10.32 18.23
C ASN A 130 -6.89 -9.27 18.38
N GLY A 131 -7.23 -7.98 18.35
CA GLY A 131 -6.32 -6.88 18.54
C GLY A 131 -5.19 -6.79 17.53
N TYR A 132 -4.11 -6.08 17.92
CA TYR A 132 -2.89 -6.00 17.11
C TYR A 132 -2.06 -7.27 17.20
N HIS A 133 -1.41 -7.62 16.11
CA HIS A 133 -0.51 -8.77 16.01
C HIS A 133 0.84 -8.49 16.70
N THR A 134 1.14 -9.22 17.77
CA THR A 134 2.27 -8.94 18.68
C THR A 134 3.62 -9.51 18.23
N ASN A 135 3.70 -10.15 17.07
CA ASN A 135 4.96 -10.67 16.54
C ASN A 135 5.69 -9.71 15.60
N TYR A 136 5.21 -8.45 15.49
CA TYR A 136 5.93 -7.38 14.80
C TYR A 136 6.78 -6.60 15.80
N TRP A 137 8.09 -6.61 15.59
CA TRP A 137 9.07 -5.96 16.44
C TRP A 137 9.83 -4.90 15.66
N GLY A 138 10.06 -3.74 16.24
CA GLY A 138 10.62 -2.58 15.57
C GLY A 138 9.56 -1.81 14.80
N TRP A 139 9.72 -1.62 13.50
CA TRP A 139 8.84 -0.79 12.69
C TRP A 139 8.15 -1.58 11.58
N GLY A 140 6.85 -1.32 11.39
CA GLY A 140 6.10 -1.64 10.18
C GLY A 140 5.24 -2.91 10.24
N MET A 141 4.21 -2.94 9.43
CA MET A 141 3.24 -4.01 9.13
C MET A 141 2.15 -4.26 10.17
N GLU A 142 2.22 -3.72 11.37
CA GLU A 142 1.22 -3.95 12.41
C GLU A 142 -0.14 -3.30 12.08
N ASP A 143 -0.12 -2.11 11.48
CA ASP A 143 -1.33 -1.39 11.07
C ASP A 143 -1.97 -2.03 9.83
N ASP A 144 -1.14 -2.43 8.86
CA ASP A 144 -1.59 -3.19 7.68
C ASP A 144 -2.23 -4.52 8.09
N ASP A 145 -1.64 -5.24 9.06
CA ASP A 145 -2.20 -6.50 9.57
C ASP A 145 -3.52 -6.29 10.30
N LEU A 146 -3.63 -5.23 11.11
CA LEU A 146 -4.90 -4.89 11.77
C LEU A 146 -6.00 -4.61 10.74
N PHE A 147 -5.69 -3.88 9.67
CA PHE A 147 -6.64 -3.66 8.58
C PHE A 147 -7.12 -4.97 7.96
N TRP A 148 -6.20 -5.92 7.70
CA TRP A 148 -6.55 -7.23 7.20
C TRP A 148 -7.41 -8.05 8.15
N ARG A 149 -7.15 -7.96 9.46
CA ARG A 149 -8.00 -8.59 10.47
C ARG A 149 -9.42 -8.05 10.41
N CYS A 150 -9.58 -6.74 10.23
CA CYS A 150 -10.88 -6.12 10.02
C CYS A 150 -11.59 -6.62 8.76
N ILE A 151 -10.86 -6.75 7.64
CA ILE A 151 -11.41 -7.31 6.39
C ILE A 151 -11.89 -8.75 6.59
N ARG A 152 -11.10 -9.61 7.23
CA ARG A 152 -11.46 -11.02 7.49
C ARG A 152 -12.70 -11.16 8.35
N LYS A 153 -12.91 -10.26 9.29
CA LYS A 153 -14.13 -10.22 10.12
C LYS A 153 -15.33 -9.59 9.40
N GLY A 154 -15.14 -9.12 8.17
CA GLY A 154 -16.22 -8.60 7.32
C GLY A 154 -16.61 -7.16 7.61
N TYR A 155 -15.80 -6.42 8.37
CA TYR A 155 -16.03 -4.99 8.63
C TYR A 155 -15.93 -4.18 7.35
N TYR A 156 -14.99 -4.54 6.47
CA TYR A 156 -14.82 -3.88 5.19
C TYR A 156 -15.00 -4.90 4.07
N LYS A 157 -15.86 -4.57 3.13
CA LYS A 157 -16.18 -5.45 1.99
C LYS A 157 -15.73 -4.80 0.69
N PRO A 158 -15.16 -5.59 -0.24
CA PRO A 158 -14.86 -5.07 -1.55
C PRO A 158 -16.15 -4.65 -2.26
N THR A 159 -16.11 -3.50 -2.90
CA THR A 159 -17.05 -3.18 -3.98
C THR A 159 -16.58 -3.85 -5.26
N TYR A 160 -17.39 -3.85 -6.29
CA TYR A 160 -17.05 -4.46 -7.58
C TYR A 160 -17.38 -3.48 -8.70
N ILE A 161 -16.54 -3.48 -9.72
CA ILE A 161 -16.87 -2.90 -11.02
C ILE A 161 -17.21 -4.00 -12.00
N GLU A 162 -18.02 -3.68 -13.01
CA GLU A 162 -18.36 -4.63 -14.06
C GLU A 162 -17.13 -4.93 -14.92
N GLY A 163 -16.90 -6.21 -15.17
CA GLY A 163 -15.90 -6.69 -16.08
C GLY A 163 -16.48 -7.00 -17.45
N PRO A 164 -15.63 -7.42 -18.41
CA PRO A 164 -16.07 -7.76 -19.77
C PRO A 164 -16.82 -9.11 -19.90
N GLY A 165 -17.13 -9.78 -18.79
CA GLY A 165 -17.84 -11.06 -18.78
C GLY A 165 -16.99 -12.24 -19.24
N ASN A 166 -17.64 -13.26 -19.86
CA ASN A 166 -16.94 -14.44 -20.38
C ASN A 166 -16.09 -14.08 -21.59
N SER A 167 -14.80 -13.97 -21.36
CA SER A 167 -13.84 -13.38 -22.31
C SER A 167 -12.67 -14.28 -22.62
N LYS A 168 -12.11 -14.13 -23.83
CA LYS A 168 -10.80 -14.68 -24.15
C LYS A 168 -9.71 -13.94 -23.39
N VAL A 169 -8.73 -14.68 -22.92
CA VAL A 169 -7.57 -14.17 -22.21
C VAL A 169 -6.30 -14.85 -22.70
N LEU A 170 -5.20 -14.10 -22.71
CA LEU A 170 -3.86 -14.63 -22.91
C LEU A 170 -3.25 -14.97 -21.56
N VAL A 171 -2.81 -16.21 -21.38
CA VAL A 171 -2.09 -16.66 -20.19
C VAL A 171 -0.60 -16.57 -20.45
N PHE A 172 0.09 -15.77 -19.66
CA PHE A 172 1.54 -15.63 -19.66
C PHE A 172 2.16 -16.66 -18.74
N ASP A 173 3.18 -17.36 -19.23
CA ASP A 173 3.86 -18.46 -18.54
C ASP A 173 5.04 -18.00 -17.66
N GLY A 174 5.31 -16.70 -17.61
CA GLY A 174 6.45 -16.15 -16.89
C GLY A 174 7.84 -16.48 -17.48
N LYS A 175 7.91 -17.02 -18.71
CA LYS A 175 9.17 -17.50 -19.31
C LYS A 175 9.30 -17.27 -20.81
N SER A 176 8.22 -17.39 -21.57
CA SER A 176 8.31 -17.44 -23.04
C SER A 176 7.20 -16.71 -23.78
N THR A 177 6.10 -16.36 -23.08
CA THR A 177 4.91 -15.75 -23.67
C THR A 177 5.02 -14.25 -23.67
N TYR A 178 4.84 -13.59 -24.80
CA TYR A 178 4.81 -12.14 -24.91
C TYR A 178 4.15 -11.64 -26.19
N ILE A 179 3.81 -10.35 -26.22
CA ILE A 179 3.37 -9.62 -27.38
C ILE A 179 4.45 -8.59 -27.73
N LYS A 180 4.87 -8.56 -28.98
CA LYS A 180 5.77 -7.55 -29.54
C LYS A 180 4.98 -6.63 -30.45
N VAL A 181 4.87 -5.36 -30.09
CA VAL A 181 4.27 -4.32 -30.93
C VAL A 181 5.38 -3.60 -31.69
N PRO A 182 5.42 -3.66 -33.01
CA PRO A 182 6.45 -2.98 -33.80
C PRO A 182 6.45 -1.47 -33.57
N PRO A 183 7.59 -0.80 -33.76
CA PRO A 183 7.64 0.65 -33.72
C PRO A 183 6.77 1.28 -34.79
N SER A 184 6.09 2.37 -34.44
CA SER A 184 5.27 3.14 -35.40
C SER A 184 5.31 4.63 -35.04
N ASN A 185 4.92 5.48 -35.99
CA ASN A 185 4.85 6.92 -35.76
C ASN A 185 3.82 7.31 -34.72
N SER A 186 2.72 6.58 -34.62
CA SER A 186 1.65 6.84 -33.63
C SER A 186 2.07 6.54 -32.20
N LEU A 187 3.04 5.62 -32.00
CA LEU A 187 3.57 5.23 -30.71
C LEU A 187 4.90 5.94 -30.38
N LEU A 188 5.35 6.84 -31.27
CA LEU A 188 6.65 7.52 -31.15
C LEU A 188 6.75 8.40 -29.90
N ASP A 189 5.66 9.08 -29.60
CA ASP A 189 5.60 10.06 -28.52
C ASP A 189 5.46 9.44 -27.13
N ILE A 190 5.19 8.15 -27.05
CA ILE A 190 5.05 7.46 -25.75
C ILE A 190 6.42 6.84 -25.37
N PRO A 191 6.97 7.17 -24.19
CA PRO A 191 6.42 7.93 -23.06
C PRO A 191 6.77 9.43 -23.03
N ASN A 192 7.23 10.03 -24.11
CA ASN A 192 7.84 11.38 -24.16
C ASN A 192 6.82 12.53 -23.97
N LYS A 193 5.56 12.28 -24.17
CA LYS A 193 4.46 13.24 -23.98
C LYS A 193 3.40 12.65 -23.06
N SER A 194 2.41 13.45 -22.69
CA SER A 194 1.26 12.98 -21.90
C SER A 194 0.58 11.80 -22.61
N PHE A 195 0.16 10.82 -21.84
CA PHE A 195 -0.51 9.61 -22.34
C PHE A 195 -1.36 8.96 -21.25
N GLU A 196 -2.25 8.07 -21.69
CA GLU A 196 -3.04 7.22 -20.82
C GLU A 196 -2.94 5.77 -21.29
N ILE A 197 -2.84 4.84 -20.35
CA ILE A 197 -2.86 3.41 -20.60
C ILE A 197 -3.92 2.76 -19.71
N GLU A 198 -4.93 2.16 -20.31
CA GLU A 198 -5.91 1.32 -19.63
C GLU A 198 -5.61 -0.16 -19.91
N MET A 199 -5.69 -1.02 -18.90
CA MET A 199 -5.49 -2.47 -19.05
C MET A 199 -6.43 -3.24 -18.13
N ILE A 200 -6.87 -4.44 -18.61
CA ILE A 200 -7.50 -5.46 -17.76
C ILE A 200 -6.55 -6.65 -17.69
N VAL A 201 -6.00 -6.86 -16.52
CA VAL A 201 -4.95 -7.85 -16.27
C VAL A 201 -5.19 -8.61 -14.96
N TYR A 202 -4.58 -9.77 -14.85
CA TYR A 202 -4.58 -10.62 -13.67
C TYR A 202 -3.14 -10.98 -13.34
N GLY A 203 -2.59 -10.42 -12.26
CA GLY A 203 -1.24 -10.73 -11.81
C GLY A 203 -1.24 -12.00 -10.95
N GLU A 204 -0.46 -12.99 -11.34
CA GLU A 204 -0.20 -14.17 -10.52
C GLU A 204 1.07 -13.95 -9.69
N VAL A 205 0.95 -14.21 -8.38
CA VAL A 205 2.12 -14.42 -7.54
C VAL A 205 2.33 -15.92 -7.48
N GLU A 206 3.49 -16.39 -7.93
CA GLU A 206 3.88 -17.76 -7.71
C GLU A 206 3.80 -18.04 -6.19
N SER A 207 2.92 -18.97 -5.82
CA SER A 207 2.94 -19.56 -4.49
C SER A 207 4.22 -20.37 -4.40
N GLU A 208 4.92 -20.22 -3.31
CA GLU A 208 5.92 -21.12 -2.77
C GLU A 208 7.33 -20.56 -2.65
N ASP A 209 7.77 -20.55 -1.40
CA ASP A 209 9.04 -21.01 -0.82
C ASP A 209 10.36 -20.69 -1.54
N LYS A 210 10.43 -19.67 -2.35
CA LYS A 210 11.71 -19.01 -2.49
C LYS A 210 11.92 -18.24 -1.18
N GLU A 211 12.66 -18.88 -0.27
CA GLU A 211 13.31 -18.19 0.84
C GLU A 211 13.96 -16.94 0.24
N TYR A 212 13.32 -15.79 0.47
CA TYR A 212 13.95 -14.53 0.15
C TYR A 212 15.13 -14.43 1.08
N LEU A 213 16.31 -14.65 0.54
CA LEU A 213 17.57 -14.39 1.20
C LEU A 213 17.48 -12.98 1.79
N ILE A 214 17.58 -12.89 3.09
CA ILE A 214 17.74 -11.65 3.83
C ILE A 214 18.86 -10.86 3.15
N GLY A 215 18.56 -9.68 2.62
CA GLY A 215 19.51 -8.83 1.92
C GLY A 215 19.39 -8.76 0.39
N ALA A 216 18.43 -9.46 -0.25
CA ALA A 216 18.10 -9.19 -1.64
C ALA A 216 17.28 -7.92 -1.72
N ASP A 217 17.85 -6.88 -2.30
CA ASP A 217 17.21 -5.62 -2.60
C ASP A 217 15.86 -5.88 -3.27
N MET A 218 14.76 -5.53 -2.56
CA MET A 218 13.39 -5.86 -2.95
C MET A 218 12.93 -5.14 -4.24
N SER A 219 13.75 -4.22 -4.72
CA SER A 219 13.50 -3.46 -5.95
C SER A 219 13.62 -4.29 -7.24
N TYR A 220 14.15 -5.51 -7.20
CA TYR A 220 14.55 -6.25 -8.40
C TYR A 220 13.59 -7.32 -8.91
N ASN A 221 12.58 -7.70 -8.15
CA ASN A 221 11.61 -8.71 -8.60
C ASN A 221 10.37 -8.07 -9.24
N LYS A 222 10.57 -7.36 -10.33
CA LYS A 222 9.50 -6.74 -11.12
C LYS A 222 9.11 -7.65 -12.28
N TYR A 223 7.81 -7.88 -12.42
CA TYR A 223 7.22 -8.62 -13.53
C TYR A 223 6.61 -7.61 -14.52
N PRO A 224 7.29 -7.26 -15.61
CA PRO A 224 6.81 -6.23 -16.50
C PRO A 224 5.57 -6.68 -17.27
N ILE A 225 4.49 -5.93 -17.14
CA ILE A 225 3.27 -6.12 -17.93
C ILE A 225 3.46 -5.49 -19.29
N ILE A 226 3.98 -4.27 -19.35
CA ILE A 226 4.31 -3.55 -20.57
C ILE A 226 5.64 -2.84 -20.41
N SER A 227 6.45 -2.85 -21.45
CA SER A 227 7.78 -2.24 -21.47
C SER A 227 8.15 -1.67 -22.83
N LYS A 228 8.82 -0.54 -22.84
CA LYS A 228 9.43 0.06 -24.03
C LYS A 228 10.83 0.53 -23.68
N LYS A 229 11.85 -0.22 -24.07
CA LYS A 229 13.24 -0.03 -23.66
C LYS A 229 13.39 -0.17 -22.15
N SER A 230 13.81 -1.34 -21.70
CA SER A 230 13.98 -1.68 -20.28
C SER A 230 14.62 -0.57 -19.49
N TRP A 231 14.03 -0.33 -18.33
CA TRP A 231 14.41 0.72 -17.39
C TRP A 231 14.06 2.16 -17.79
N ASP A 232 13.53 2.40 -19.00
CA ASP A 232 13.11 3.73 -19.41
C ASP A 232 11.60 3.93 -19.28
N PHE A 233 10.83 2.88 -19.50
CA PHE A 233 9.38 2.85 -19.31
C PHE A 233 8.90 1.42 -19.05
N ASP A 234 8.42 1.17 -17.86
CA ASP A 234 7.84 -0.12 -17.49
C ASP A 234 6.59 0.07 -16.63
N ILE A 235 5.53 -0.68 -16.90
CA ILE A 235 4.44 -0.92 -15.95
C ILE A 235 4.59 -2.35 -15.47
N CYS A 236 4.78 -2.51 -14.18
CA CYS A 236 5.14 -3.78 -13.58
C CYS A 236 4.13 -4.20 -12.51
N TYR A 237 4.05 -5.50 -12.32
CA TYR A 237 3.53 -6.13 -11.13
C TYR A 237 4.71 -6.63 -10.30
N ASN A 238 4.78 -6.32 -9.02
CA ASN A 238 5.92 -6.69 -8.18
C ASN A 238 5.54 -7.70 -7.09
N ASN A 239 6.57 -8.30 -6.47
CA ASN A 239 6.38 -9.29 -5.40
C ASN A 239 5.72 -8.74 -4.13
N SER A 240 5.73 -7.42 -3.94
CA SER A 240 5.04 -6.77 -2.82
C SER A 240 3.55 -6.59 -3.07
N ARG A 241 3.01 -7.24 -4.12
CA ARG A 241 1.58 -7.21 -4.48
C ARG A 241 1.10 -5.83 -4.89
N ALA A 242 1.96 -5.09 -5.56
CA ALA A 242 1.63 -3.78 -6.07
C ALA A 242 1.84 -3.71 -7.58
N TYR A 243 0.97 -2.96 -8.24
CA TYR A 243 1.28 -2.45 -9.56
C TYR A 243 2.21 -1.25 -9.39
N SER A 244 3.25 -1.19 -10.14
CA SER A 244 4.18 -0.07 -10.15
C SER A 244 4.40 0.44 -11.56
N TYR A 245 4.61 1.71 -11.62
CA TYR A 245 4.95 2.41 -12.82
C TYR A 245 6.35 3.00 -12.66
N CYS A 246 7.22 2.79 -13.64
CA CYS A 246 8.57 3.31 -13.66
C CYS A 246 8.79 4.16 -14.91
N LEU A 247 9.23 5.38 -14.73
CA LEU A 247 9.88 6.19 -15.75
C LEU A 247 11.32 6.46 -15.30
N TRP A 248 12.29 6.11 -16.14
CA TRP A 248 13.68 6.49 -15.93
C TRP A 248 14.00 7.72 -16.76
N ASN A 249 14.75 8.65 -16.16
CA ASN A 249 15.44 9.66 -16.93
C ASN A 249 16.95 9.33 -17.05
N PHE A 250 17.65 10.04 -17.93
CA PHE A 250 19.07 9.85 -18.20
C PHE A 250 20.02 10.07 -17.00
N ARG A 251 19.50 10.48 -15.84
CA ARG A 251 20.28 10.74 -14.62
C ARG A 251 20.16 9.66 -13.56
N ASN A 252 19.63 8.49 -13.91
CA ASN A 252 19.37 7.37 -12.97
C ASN A 252 18.34 7.66 -11.88
N GLU A 253 17.41 8.57 -12.11
CA GLU A 253 16.35 8.85 -11.17
C GLU A 253 15.09 8.06 -11.52
N LEU A 254 14.61 7.32 -10.54
CA LEU A 254 13.52 6.41 -10.67
C LEU A 254 12.25 7.02 -10.08
N TYR A 255 11.22 7.15 -10.90
CA TYR A 255 9.89 7.54 -10.43
C TYR A 255 9.07 6.30 -10.16
N TYR A 256 8.64 6.11 -8.93
CA TYR A 256 7.74 5.03 -8.53
C TYR A 256 6.36 5.55 -8.18
N GLY A 257 5.34 4.90 -8.72
CA GLY A 257 4.01 4.89 -8.14
C GLY A 257 3.72 3.48 -7.64
N TRP A 258 3.24 3.37 -6.42
CA TRP A 258 2.91 2.09 -5.80
C TRP A 258 1.41 2.01 -5.59
N ILE A 259 0.80 0.89 -6.03
CA ILE A 259 -0.59 0.59 -5.68
C ILE A 259 -0.61 -0.83 -5.17
N ARG A 260 -0.89 -0.99 -3.89
CA ARG A 260 -1.07 -2.31 -3.28
C ARG A 260 -2.26 -3.00 -3.90
N ARG A 261 -2.12 -4.31 -4.16
CA ARG A 261 -3.16 -5.13 -4.74
C ARG A 261 -3.15 -6.53 -4.17
N TYR A 262 -4.35 -7.09 -4.11
CA TYR A 262 -4.50 -8.51 -3.79
C TYR A 262 -4.04 -9.35 -4.97
N PRO A 263 -3.13 -10.30 -4.78
CA PRO A 263 -2.70 -11.17 -5.84
C PRO A 263 -3.84 -12.09 -6.30
N ASN A 264 -3.72 -12.59 -7.53
CA ASN A 264 -4.65 -13.54 -8.12
C ASN A 264 -6.08 -12.99 -8.25
N GLN A 265 -6.19 -11.74 -8.63
CA GLN A 265 -7.46 -11.08 -8.95
C GLN A 265 -7.35 -10.31 -10.25
N TRP A 266 -8.46 -10.24 -10.98
CA TRP A 266 -8.58 -9.35 -12.13
C TRP A 266 -8.53 -7.89 -11.65
N SER A 267 -7.84 -7.07 -12.41
CA SER A 267 -7.69 -5.65 -12.14
C SER A 267 -7.84 -4.84 -13.41
N LYS A 268 -8.57 -3.74 -13.31
CA LYS A 268 -8.59 -2.67 -14.31
C LYS A 268 -7.57 -1.63 -13.88
N LEU A 269 -6.46 -1.57 -14.58
CA LEU A 269 -5.37 -0.63 -14.32
C LEU A 269 -5.47 0.53 -15.29
N ASN A 270 -5.43 1.76 -14.78
CA ASN A 270 -5.30 2.97 -15.57
C ASN A 270 -4.08 3.75 -15.10
N VAL A 271 -3.21 4.15 -16.04
CA VAL A 271 -2.04 4.98 -15.80
C VAL A 271 -2.13 6.20 -16.71
N THR A 272 -2.34 7.37 -16.12
CA THR A 272 -2.32 8.65 -16.83
C THR A 272 -1.08 9.43 -16.44
N VAL A 273 -0.34 9.91 -17.42
CA VAL A 273 0.82 10.77 -17.24
C VAL A 273 0.54 12.10 -17.91
N ASP A 274 0.43 13.15 -17.12
CA ASP A 274 0.31 14.53 -17.60
C ASP A 274 1.67 15.25 -17.47
N MET A 275 2.37 15.31 -18.58
CA MET A 275 3.69 15.98 -18.65
C MET A 275 3.59 17.49 -18.51
N LYS A 276 2.43 18.09 -18.82
CA LYS A 276 2.22 19.55 -18.73
C LYS A 276 2.06 19.99 -17.28
N ASN A 277 1.24 19.26 -16.52
CA ASN A 277 0.94 19.57 -15.13
C ASN A 277 1.90 18.84 -14.16
N LYS A 278 2.82 18.03 -14.70
CA LYS A 278 3.72 17.17 -13.92
C LYS A 278 2.96 16.27 -12.94
N GLU A 279 1.88 15.69 -13.41
CA GLU A 279 1.01 14.81 -12.62
C GLU A 279 1.07 13.38 -13.15
N ARG A 280 1.04 12.43 -12.25
CA ARG A 280 0.78 11.03 -12.53
C ARG A 280 -0.49 10.63 -11.80
N ILE A 281 -1.39 10.03 -12.54
CA ILE A 281 -2.59 9.49 -11.98
C ILE A 281 -2.57 8.00 -12.26
N ILE A 282 -2.57 7.21 -11.20
CA ILE A 282 -2.72 5.78 -11.33
C ILE A 282 -4.05 5.44 -10.67
N SER A 283 -4.91 4.74 -11.38
CA SER A 283 -6.10 4.15 -10.78
C SER A 283 -6.08 2.64 -10.97
N VAL A 284 -6.61 1.95 -10.01
CA VAL A 284 -6.86 0.53 -10.11
C VAL A 284 -8.30 0.31 -9.69
N ASN A 285 -9.08 -0.28 -10.59
CA ASN A 285 -10.51 -0.52 -10.38
C ASN A 285 -11.27 0.76 -10.00
N ASP A 286 -10.97 1.83 -10.74
CA ASP A 286 -11.56 3.16 -10.63
C ASP A 286 -11.23 3.91 -9.32
N ILE A 287 -10.32 3.41 -8.49
CA ILE A 287 -9.81 4.11 -7.32
C ILE A 287 -8.56 4.88 -7.72
N LEU A 288 -8.59 6.18 -7.52
CA LEU A 288 -7.54 7.11 -7.92
C LEU A 288 -6.42 7.19 -6.87
N TYR A 289 -5.19 7.07 -7.35
CA TYR A 289 -3.98 7.41 -6.61
C TYR A 289 -3.31 8.59 -7.31
N ASN A 290 -3.45 9.76 -6.73
CA ASN A 290 -2.91 10.98 -7.31
C ASN A 290 -1.53 11.26 -6.70
N GLU A 291 -0.48 11.22 -7.50
CA GLU A 291 0.83 11.73 -7.13
C GLU A 291 1.15 12.96 -7.99
N LYS A 292 1.26 14.10 -7.34
CA LYS A 292 1.99 15.23 -7.93
C LYS A 292 3.48 14.92 -7.88
N PHE A 293 4.20 15.21 -8.94
CA PHE A 293 5.66 15.18 -8.91
C PHE A 293 6.12 16.22 -7.88
N GLY A 294 6.61 15.79 -6.71
CA GLY A 294 7.08 16.69 -5.67
C GLY A 294 8.21 17.60 -6.17
N GLU A 295 8.39 18.77 -5.55
CA GLU A 295 9.41 19.74 -5.95
C GLU A 295 10.84 19.18 -5.96
N GLN A 296 11.16 18.25 -5.06
CA GLN A 296 12.46 17.55 -5.07
C GLN A 296 12.64 16.59 -6.25
N GLN A 297 11.54 16.04 -6.78
CA GLN A 297 11.54 15.20 -7.98
C GLN A 297 11.29 16.02 -9.26
N SER A 298 10.79 17.25 -9.14
CA SER A 298 10.46 18.16 -10.24
C SER A 298 11.64 19.00 -10.73
N ASN A 299 12.72 19.10 -9.94
CA ASN A 299 13.96 19.79 -10.35
C ASN A 299 14.76 19.02 -11.41
N LEU A 300 14.26 17.85 -11.78
CA LEU A 300 14.75 17.17 -12.95
C LEU A 300 14.00 17.74 -14.14
N PRO A 301 14.69 18.44 -15.02
CA PRO A 301 14.08 18.73 -16.30
C PRO A 301 13.67 17.37 -16.88
N ILE A 302 12.38 17.16 -17.08
CA ILE A 302 11.92 16.22 -18.10
C ILE A 302 12.53 16.81 -19.37
N THR A 303 13.83 16.51 -19.53
CA THR A 303 14.57 17.11 -20.62
C THR A 303 13.98 16.53 -21.88
N ASN A 304 13.69 17.39 -22.83
CA ASN A 304 13.33 17.09 -24.22
C ASN A 304 14.31 16.12 -24.92
N ASN A 305 15.16 15.45 -24.18
CA ASN A 305 16.20 14.52 -24.56
C ASN A 305 15.88 13.06 -24.28
N LEU A 306 14.63 12.69 -24.07
CA LEU A 306 14.23 11.30 -24.27
C LEU A 306 14.44 11.00 -25.75
N LYS A 307 15.69 10.70 -26.10
CA LYS A 307 16.10 10.46 -27.47
C LYS A 307 15.24 9.38 -28.09
N ARG A 308 14.37 9.82 -29.02
CA ARG A 308 13.73 9.04 -30.09
C ARG A 308 13.54 7.54 -29.79
N TYR A 309 12.53 7.22 -28.98
CA TYR A 309 12.07 5.83 -28.79
C TYR A 309 11.31 5.29 -30.01
N GLY A 310 11.23 6.06 -31.11
CA GLY A 310 10.44 5.75 -32.27
C GLY A 310 10.69 4.39 -32.91
N ASN A 311 11.93 3.92 -32.84
CA ASN A 311 12.32 2.66 -33.46
C ASN A 311 12.38 1.48 -32.45
N ILE A 312 11.83 1.64 -31.24
CA ILE A 312 11.86 0.61 -30.20
C ILE A 312 10.47 0.00 -30.06
N PRO A 313 10.33 -1.35 -30.17
CA PRO A 313 9.08 -2.03 -29.96
C PRO A 313 8.56 -1.87 -28.54
N PHE A 314 7.24 -1.89 -28.36
CA PHE A 314 6.63 -2.22 -27.08
C PHE A 314 6.62 -3.73 -26.87
N TYR A 315 6.79 -4.15 -25.63
CA TYR A 315 6.64 -5.52 -25.19
C TYR A 315 5.55 -5.62 -24.12
N ILE A 316 4.62 -6.55 -24.27
CA ILE A 316 3.63 -6.89 -23.24
C ILE A 316 3.96 -8.30 -22.76
N GLY A 317 4.06 -8.49 -21.44
CA GLY A 317 4.42 -9.77 -20.81
C GLY A 317 5.91 -9.99 -20.57
N ARG A 318 6.76 -9.05 -20.97
CA ARG A 318 8.20 -9.09 -20.68
C ARG A 318 8.84 -7.70 -20.83
N ASN A 319 10.04 -7.53 -20.27
CA ASN A 319 10.84 -6.36 -20.58
C ASN A 319 11.55 -6.44 -21.96
N ALA A 320 12.09 -5.32 -22.43
CA ALA A 320 12.77 -5.27 -23.70
C ALA A 320 14.08 -6.09 -23.70
N PRO A 321 14.50 -6.65 -24.86
CA PRO A 321 15.63 -7.60 -24.93
C PRO A 321 17.00 -7.03 -24.58
N ASN A 322 17.16 -5.71 -24.56
CA ASN A 322 18.40 -5.01 -24.20
C ASN A 322 18.60 -4.81 -22.70
N SER A 323 17.74 -5.40 -21.88
CA SER A 323 17.88 -5.44 -20.42
C SER A 323 19.04 -6.37 -20.01
N GLN A 324 19.78 -5.99 -18.97
CA GLN A 324 20.80 -6.85 -18.36
C GLN A 324 20.21 -8.15 -17.79
N ARG A 325 18.92 -8.15 -17.43
CA ARG A 325 18.15 -9.32 -16.98
C ARG A 325 16.80 -9.33 -17.65
N LEU A 326 16.43 -10.47 -18.24
CA LEU A 326 15.09 -10.67 -18.79
C LEU A 326 14.13 -10.97 -17.65
N HIS A 327 13.12 -10.13 -17.51
CA HIS A 327 11.99 -10.33 -16.60
C HIS A 327 10.74 -10.64 -17.40
N TRP A 328 9.90 -11.52 -16.88
CA TRP A 328 8.70 -12.00 -17.51
C TRP A 328 7.51 -11.83 -16.60
N PHE A 329 6.36 -11.52 -17.18
CA PHE A 329 5.09 -11.44 -16.48
C PHE A 329 4.45 -12.84 -16.38
N THR A 330 3.98 -13.19 -15.18
CA THR A 330 3.12 -14.36 -14.95
C THR A 330 1.72 -13.87 -14.63
N GLY A 331 0.73 -14.39 -15.33
CA GLY A 331 -0.64 -13.95 -15.14
C GLY A 331 -1.49 -14.04 -16.41
N LYS A 332 -2.57 -13.25 -16.45
CA LYS A 332 -3.51 -13.23 -17.58
C LYS A 332 -3.72 -11.81 -18.07
N PHE A 333 -3.99 -11.69 -19.36
CA PHE A 333 -4.21 -10.41 -20.04
C PHE A 333 -5.49 -10.50 -20.86
N HIS A 334 -6.36 -9.50 -20.70
CA HIS A 334 -7.57 -9.39 -21.52
C HIS A 334 -7.49 -8.24 -22.50
N SER A 335 -7.14 -7.04 -22.07
CA SER A 335 -7.15 -5.85 -22.94
C SER A 335 -6.12 -4.80 -22.55
N ILE A 336 -5.76 -3.98 -23.54
CA ILE A 336 -5.00 -2.75 -23.38
C ILE A 336 -5.51 -1.69 -24.35
N LYS A 337 -5.55 -0.44 -23.87
CA LYS A 337 -5.80 0.74 -24.69
C LYS A 337 -4.79 1.81 -24.34
N ILE A 338 -4.12 2.39 -25.33
CA ILE A 338 -3.18 3.49 -25.17
C ILE A 338 -3.73 4.71 -25.90
N THR A 339 -3.87 5.82 -25.16
CA THR A 339 -4.31 7.11 -25.65
C THR A 339 -3.13 8.10 -25.61
N ASN A 340 -2.89 8.81 -26.69
CA ASN A 340 -1.79 9.78 -26.79
C ASN A 340 -2.19 11.16 -26.22
N HIS A 341 -1.22 12.09 -26.20
CA HIS A 341 -1.40 13.46 -25.71
C HIS A 341 -2.45 14.30 -26.47
N LYS A 342 -2.96 13.83 -27.59
CA LYS A 342 -4.04 14.48 -28.37
C LYS A 342 -5.41 13.88 -28.07
N GLY A 343 -5.48 12.87 -27.19
CA GLY A 343 -6.70 12.12 -26.91
C GLY A 343 -7.05 11.08 -27.96
N GLU A 344 -6.10 10.75 -28.86
CA GLU A 344 -6.30 9.72 -29.89
C GLU A 344 -5.91 8.35 -29.33
N VAL A 345 -6.75 7.35 -29.50
CA VAL A 345 -6.42 5.97 -29.17
C VAL A 345 -5.44 5.44 -30.24
N VAL A 346 -4.20 5.19 -29.84
CA VAL A 346 -3.10 4.80 -30.77
C VAL A 346 -2.76 3.31 -30.69
N LEU A 347 -3.26 2.60 -29.71
CA LEU A 347 -3.20 1.16 -29.58
C LEU A 347 -4.42 0.65 -28.86
N HIS A 348 -5.08 -0.38 -29.39
CA HIS A 348 -6.20 -1.02 -28.71
C HIS A 348 -6.23 -2.53 -29.02
N TYR A 349 -5.96 -3.34 -28.01
CA TYR A 349 -6.18 -4.79 -28.05
C TYR A 349 -7.29 -5.18 -27.09
N ASP A 350 -8.21 -6.01 -27.57
CA ASP A 350 -9.24 -6.72 -26.83
C ASP A 350 -9.16 -8.18 -27.29
N MET A 351 -8.85 -9.10 -26.39
CA MET A 351 -8.61 -10.50 -26.74
C MET A 351 -9.80 -11.17 -27.43
N ASN A 352 -11.01 -10.70 -27.19
CA ASN A 352 -12.20 -11.22 -27.89
C ASN A 352 -12.19 -10.88 -29.37
N LYS A 353 -11.70 -9.68 -29.75
CA LYS A 353 -11.77 -9.12 -31.10
C LYS A 353 -10.41 -9.12 -31.80
N SER A 354 -9.33 -8.88 -31.07
CA SER A 354 -7.98 -8.70 -31.62
C SER A 354 -7.28 -10.01 -31.94
N TYR A 355 -7.56 -11.10 -31.20
CA TYR A 355 -6.82 -12.35 -31.32
C TYR A 355 -7.01 -13.06 -32.65
N LYS A 356 -5.92 -13.26 -33.38
CA LYS A 356 -5.82 -13.99 -34.66
C LYS A 356 -4.57 -14.88 -34.66
N ARG A 357 -4.70 -16.07 -34.09
CA ARG A 357 -3.63 -17.09 -34.07
C ARG A 357 -2.31 -16.61 -33.43
N ASP A 358 -1.42 -15.99 -34.23
CA ASP A 358 -0.08 -15.52 -33.86
C ASP A 358 0.03 -13.98 -33.86
N MET A 359 -1.10 -13.29 -33.92
CA MET A 359 -1.19 -11.85 -34.01
C MET A 359 -2.32 -11.30 -33.16
N LEU A 360 -2.14 -10.09 -32.67
CA LEU A 360 -3.22 -9.24 -32.16
C LEU A 360 -3.47 -8.08 -33.11
N LEU A 361 -4.67 -8.03 -33.68
CA LEU A 361 -5.09 -6.91 -34.51
C LEU A 361 -5.33 -5.68 -33.64
N ASP A 362 -4.74 -4.57 -34.01
CA ASP A 362 -5.00 -3.29 -33.42
C ASP A 362 -6.38 -2.76 -33.85
N LEU A 363 -7.20 -2.41 -32.90
CA LEU A 363 -8.55 -1.88 -33.09
C LEU A 363 -8.61 -0.36 -33.09
N SER A 364 -7.46 0.32 -32.90
CA SER A 364 -7.38 1.79 -32.87
C SER A 364 -7.50 2.45 -34.25
N GLY A 365 -7.24 1.68 -35.31
CA GLY A 365 -7.15 2.20 -36.68
C GLY A 365 -5.74 2.67 -37.09
N TYR A 366 -4.76 2.60 -36.19
CA TYR A 366 -3.35 2.96 -36.48
C TYR A 366 -2.50 1.78 -36.97
N GLU A 367 -3.11 0.59 -37.11
CA GLU A 367 -2.46 -0.65 -37.62
C GLU A 367 -1.23 -1.08 -36.77
N ASN A 368 -1.20 -0.75 -35.49
CA ASN A 368 -0.17 -1.19 -34.56
C ASN A 368 -0.37 -2.65 -34.15
N HIS A 369 -0.43 -3.54 -35.13
CA HIS A 369 -0.65 -4.96 -34.87
C HIS A 369 0.49 -5.58 -34.07
N GLY A 370 0.15 -6.40 -33.07
CA GLY A 370 1.09 -7.08 -32.20
C GLY A 370 1.41 -8.50 -32.69
N GLN A 371 2.69 -8.84 -32.78
CA GLN A 371 3.13 -10.21 -32.96
C GLN A 371 2.98 -10.96 -31.63
N LEU A 372 2.23 -12.02 -31.60
CA LEU A 372 2.06 -12.87 -30.43
C LEU A 372 3.03 -14.04 -30.46
N VAL A 373 3.88 -14.14 -29.44
CA VAL A 373 4.75 -15.29 -29.22
C VAL A 373 4.19 -16.06 -28.03
N LEU A 374 3.54 -17.19 -28.29
CA LEU A 374 2.87 -17.97 -27.26
C LEU A 374 3.83 -18.74 -26.34
N GLY A 375 4.92 -19.27 -26.91
CA GLY A 375 5.81 -20.13 -26.11
C GLY A 375 5.02 -21.27 -25.45
N ASN A 376 5.08 -21.34 -24.12
CA ASN A 376 4.28 -22.28 -23.31
C ASN A 376 2.96 -21.65 -22.79
N GLY A 377 2.68 -20.41 -23.14
CA GLY A 377 1.41 -19.77 -22.82
C GLY A 377 0.27 -20.30 -23.68
N ARG A 378 -0.93 -19.83 -23.36
CA ARG A 378 -2.13 -20.24 -24.09
C ARG A 378 -3.18 -19.15 -24.12
N VAL A 379 -4.05 -19.21 -25.09
CA VAL A 379 -5.29 -18.45 -25.12
C VAL A 379 -6.42 -19.33 -24.60
N THR A 380 -7.17 -18.86 -23.64
CA THR A 380 -8.28 -19.57 -23.02
C THR A 380 -9.47 -18.63 -22.81
N LYS A 381 -10.53 -19.11 -22.22
CA LYS A 381 -11.65 -18.30 -21.74
C LYS A 381 -11.56 -18.17 -20.22
N ASP A 382 -11.93 -17.01 -19.73
CA ASP A 382 -12.09 -16.73 -18.31
C ASP A 382 -13.35 -15.90 -18.08
N ASN A 383 -13.95 -16.02 -16.92
CA ASN A 383 -15.11 -15.23 -16.53
C ASN A 383 -14.65 -14.00 -15.74
N ILE A 384 -14.85 -12.82 -16.34
CA ILE A 384 -14.44 -11.54 -15.77
C ILE A 384 -15.71 -10.71 -15.49
N ASP A 385 -16.73 -11.30 -14.89
CA ASP A 385 -18.00 -10.60 -14.63
C ASP A 385 -17.83 -9.45 -13.67
N LYS A 386 -17.05 -9.65 -12.60
CA LYS A 386 -16.84 -8.68 -11.54
C LYS A 386 -15.35 -8.55 -11.22
N ILE A 387 -14.88 -7.32 -11.26
CA ILE A 387 -13.52 -6.99 -10.85
C ILE A 387 -13.61 -6.36 -9.45
N PRO A 388 -12.97 -6.96 -8.42
CA PRO A 388 -13.06 -6.43 -7.07
C PRO A 388 -12.34 -5.09 -6.97
N ASN A 389 -13.00 -4.14 -6.35
CA ASN A 389 -12.38 -2.88 -5.98
C ASN A 389 -11.42 -3.07 -4.79
N THR A 390 -10.49 -2.13 -4.64
CA THR A 390 -9.69 -2.02 -3.42
C THR A 390 -10.62 -1.85 -2.24
N ILE A 391 -10.34 -2.59 -1.16
CA ILE A 391 -11.05 -2.42 0.09
C ILE A 391 -10.48 -1.20 0.79
N VAL A 392 -11.36 -0.30 1.17
CA VAL A 392 -11.00 0.97 1.83
C VAL A 392 -11.48 0.92 3.28
N PRO A 393 -10.66 1.36 4.25
CA PRO A 393 -11.15 1.52 5.62
C PRO A 393 -12.26 2.56 5.70
N ASP A 394 -13.17 2.41 6.65
CA ASP A 394 -14.08 3.48 7.03
C ASP A 394 -13.30 4.65 7.64
N ARG A 395 -13.51 5.87 7.13
CA ARG A 395 -12.73 7.04 7.53
C ARG A 395 -13.61 8.16 8.07
N ARG A 396 -13.06 8.87 9.05
CA ARG A 396 -13.46 10.23 9.39
C ARG A 396 -12.33 11.14 8.97
N TYR A 397 -12.63 12.06 8.08
CA TYR A 397 -11.63 12.97 7.54
C TYR A 397 -11.29 14.03 8.58
N GLY A 398 -10.02 14.14 8.93
CA GLY A 398 -9.49 15.09 9.88
C GLY A 398 -7.99 15.23 9.74
N THR A 399 -7.47 16.37 10.19
CA THR A 399 -6.07 16.78 10.02
C THR A 399 -5.27 16.48 11.28
N MET A 400 -4.10 15.85 11.13
CA MET A 400 -3.15 15.59 12.20
C MET A 400 -1.85 16.31 11.93
N GLU A 401 -1.37 17.08 12.90
CA GLU A 401 0.00 17.58 12.91
C GLU A 401 0.94 16.49 13.41
N CYS A 402 1.89 16.10 12.57
CA CYS A 402 2.90 15.11 12.94
C CYS A 402 4.09 15.81 13.58
N MET A 403 4.41 15.45 14.82
CA MET A 403 5.60 15.94 15.48
C MET A 403 6.84 15.29 14.86
N TYR A 404 7.75 16.13 14.39
CA TYR A 404 8.96 15.69 13.72
C TYR A 404 9.90 14.98 14.70
N HIS A 405 10.43 13.85 14.29
CA HIS A 405 11.57 13.19 14.91
C HIS A 405 12.64 13.03 13.84
N ASP A 406 13.87 13.40 14.18
CA ASP A 406 14.99 13.19 13.28
C ASP A 406 15.17 11.69 13.01
N ASP A 407 14.98 11.26 11.77
CA ASP A 407 15.21 9.88 11.34
C ASP A 407 16.70 9.48 11.47
N GLU A 408 17.57 10.44 11.72
CA GLU A 408 19.00 10.24 11.93
C GLU A 408 19.38 9.87 13.37
N GLY A 409 18.42 9.82 14.30
CA GLY A 409 18.68 9.45 15.69
C GLY A 409 19.16 7.99 15.80
N ILE A 410 20.46 7.79 15.95
CA ILE A 410 21.10 6.48 16.16
C ILE A 410 20.40 5.66 17.26
N VAL A 411 19.80 6.34 18.23
CA VAL A 411 19.08 5.71 19.35
C VAL A 411 17.73 5.14 18.93
N ASP A 412 17.01 5.83 18.05
CA ASP A 412 15.73 5.34 17.52
C ASP A 412 15.94 4.10 16.62
N GLN A 413 17.06 4.04 15.90
CA GLN A 413 17.43 2.86 15.10
C GLN A 413 17.63 1.59 15.95
N LYS A 414 18.12 1.73 17.19
CA LYS A 414 18.30 0.57 18.08
C LYS A 414 16.97 -0.13 18.37
N PHE A 415 15.89 0.61 18.50
CA PHE A 415 14.60 0.08 18.97
C PHE A 415 13.52 0.04 17.88
N VAL A 416 13.52 0.97 16.94
CA VAL A 416 12.46 1.19 15.96
C VAL A 416 12.95 1.04 14.52
N GLY A 417 13.94 1.78 14.09
CA GLY A 417 14.33 1.97 12.70
C GLY A 417 15.30 0.95 12.10
N ASP A 418 15.41 -0.25 12.63
CA ASP A 418 16.32 -1.29 12.13
C ASP A 418 15.82 -1.89 10.80
N PRO A 419 16.55 -1.74 9.68
CA PRO A 419 16.16 -2.30 8.38
C PRO A 419 15.95 -3.83 8.41
N GLU A 420 16.71 -4.56 9.24
CA GLU A 420 16.55 -6.02 9.37
C GLU A 420 15.23 -6.38 10.06
N ALA A 421 14.83 -5.62 11.10
CA ALA A 421 13.56 -5.81 11.76
C ALA A 421 12.39 -5.51 10.82
N THR A 422 12.48 -4.43 10.04
CA THR A 422 11.48 -4.07 9.02
C THR A 422 11.35 -5.17 7.96
N ALA A 423 12.47 -5.65 7.41
CA ALA A 423 12.47 -6.74 6.43
C ALA A 423 11.85 -8.03 7.00
N ARG A 424 12.13 -8.35 8.26
CA ARG A 424 11.52 -9.50 8.94
C ARG A 424 10.02 -9.34 9.11
N ASN A 425 9.54 -8.16 9.51
CA ASN A 425 8.13 -7.87 9.65
C ASN A 425 7.40 -8.02 8.30
N GLU A 426 7.98 -7.54 7.22
CA GLU A 426 7.43 -7.75 5.88
C GLU A 426 7.35 -9.23 5.48
N ILE A 427 8.34 -10.04 5.84
CA ILE A 427 8.31 -11.48 5.57
C ILE A 427 7.17 -12.15 6.35
N ILE A 428 7.00 -11.82 7.64
CA ILE A 428 5.90 -12.32 8.47
C ILE A 428 4.55 -11.94 7.84
N TYR A 429 4.39 -10.66 7.50
CA TYR A 429 3.18 -10.14 6.89
C TYR A 429 2.87 -10.84 5.57
N ARG A 430 3.86 -10.99 4.69
CA ARG A 430 3.68 -11.65 3.38
C ARG A 430 3.31 -13.12 3.53
N LYS A 431 3.96 -13.86 4.43
CA LYS A 431 3.62 -15.26 4.72
C LYS A 431 2.18 -15.39 5.22
N LYS A 432 1.75 -14.49 6.09
CA LYS A 432 0.39 -14.44 6.59
C LYS A 432 -0.60 -14.15 5.46
N MET A 433 -0.33 -13.17 4.62
CA MET A 433 -1.17 -12.83 3.48
C MET A 433 -1.26 -13.94 2.43
N GLN A 434 -0.25 -14.76 2.28
CA GLN A 434 -0.31 -15.94 1.40
C GLN A 434 -1.21 -17.03 1.96
N LYS A 435 -1.21 -17.24 3.27
CA LYS A 435 -2.08 -18.21 3.94
C LYS A 435 -3.55 -17.78 3.87
N ASP A 436 -3.85 -16.51 3.96
CA ASP A 436 -5.21 -15.96 3.96
C ASP A 436 -6.00 -16.22 2.67
N LYS A 437 -5.33 -16.58 1.56
CA LYS A 437 -6.00 -17.04 0.33
C LYS A 437 -6.89 -18.28 0.51
N ILE A 438 -6.70 -19.02 1.58
CA ILE A 438 -7.31 -20.32 1.82
C ILE A 438 -8.41 -20.26 2.87
N GLY A 439 -8.77 -19.07 3.37
CA GLY A 439 -9.79 -18.91 4.41
C GLY A 439 -9.38 -19.47 5.78
N ILE A 440 -8.08 -19.66 6.01
CA ILE A 440 -7.54 -20.04 7.31
C ILE A 440 -7.59 -18.80 8.21
N ASP A 441 -8.29 -18.91 9.32
CA ASP A 441 -8.31 -17.90 10.38
C ASP A 441 -6.92 -17.85 11.04
N ASN A 442 -6.13 -16.86 10.66
CA ASN A 442 -4.74 -16.72 11.10
C ASN A 442 -4.58 -15.54 12.07
N ASP A 443 -5.54 -15.39 12.98
CA ASP A 443 -5.52 -14.36 14.02
C ASP A 443 -4.59 -14.72 15.21
N GLU A 444 -3.64 -15.63 14.99
CA GLU A 444 -2.59 -15.96 15.96
C GLU A 444 -1.75 -14.72 16.34
N TYR A 445 -1.12 -14.76 17.49
CA TYR A 445 -0.27 -13.69 18.03
C TYR A 445 -1.00 -12.36 18.29
N GLY A 446 -2.27 -12.40 18.58
CA GLY A 446 -3.05 -11.22 18.91
C GLY A 446 -3.14 -10.96 20.41
N LEU A 447 -4.25 -10.32 20.78
CA LEU A 447 -4.58 -9.95 22.16
C LEU A 447 -4.66 -11.17 23.10
N ARG A 448 -5.22 -12.30 22.62
CA ARG A 448 -5.46 -13.51 23.44
C ARG A 448 -4.19 -14.30 23.72
N GLU A 449 -3.25 -14.32 22.79
CA GLU A 449 -2.01 -15.10 22.87
C GLU A 449 -0.83 -14.26 23.37
N MET A 450 -1.03 -12.96 23.61
CA MET A 450 0.01 -12.06 24.06
C MET A 450 0.57 -12.46 25.42
N LYS A 451 1.89 -12.57 25.49
CA LYS A 451 2.62 -12.79 26.75
C LYS A 451 3.29 -11.50 27.17
N TYR A 452 3.02 -11.08 28.39
CA TYR A 452 3.56 -9.84 28.94
C TYR A 452 3.57 -9.90 30.46
N GLU A 453 4.38 -9.02 31.05
CA GLU A 453 4.45 -8.80 32.48
C GLU A 453 4.31 -7.31 32.78
N ILE A 454 3.44 -6.92 33.68
CA ILE A 454 3.29 -5.54 34.11
C ILE A 454 4.25 -5.29 35.27
N ASP A 455 5.22 -4.43 35.07
CA ASP A 455 6.16 -3.98 36.11
C ASP A 455 5.48 -3.05 37.10
N SER A 456 4.75 -2.06 36.60
CA SER A 456 4.02 -1.09 37.42
C SER A 456 2.92 -0.38 36.63
N ILE A 457 1.95 0.17 37.37
CA ILE A 457 0.96 1.09 36.82
C ILE A 457 1.05 2.37 37.63
N GLU A 458 1.28 3.48 36.96
CA GLU A 458 1.48 4.79 37.60
C GLU A 458 0.45 5.79 37.11
N ASP A 459 -0.05 6.63 38.02
CA ASP A 459 -0.87 7.77 37.63
C ASP A 459 0.00 8.88 37.06
N ILE A 460 -0.28 9.32 35.86
CA ILE A 460 0.39 10.44 35.18
C ILE A 460 -0.61 11.56 34.89
N TYR A 461 -0.15 12.80 34.89
CA TYR A 461 -0.98 13.98 34.60
C TYR A 461 -2.28 13.99 35.42
N ASN A 462 -2.20 13.58 36.71
CA ASN A 462 -3.27 13.54 37.73
C ASN A 462 -4.43 12.57 37.51
N ARG A 463 -4.61 11.99 36.32
CA ARG A 463 -5.77 11.12 36.05
C ARG A 463 -5.56 10.04 34.98
N HIS A 464 -4.43 10.03 34.32
CA HIS A 464 -4.11 9.08 33.27
C HIS A 464 -3.22 7.96 33.79
N LYS A 465 -3.08 6.87 33.04
CA LYS A 465 -2.26 5.73 33.47
C LYS A 465 -1.05 5.54 32.56
N LEU A 466 0.11 5.34 33.17
CA LEU A 466 1.30 4.80 32.52
C LEU A 466 1.44 3.33 32.97
N ILE A 467 1.42 2.41 32.02
CA ILE A 467 1.51 0.97 32.24
C ILE A 467 2.89 0.52 31.79
N ASN A 468 3.79 0.30 32.71
CA ASN A 468 5.14 -0.20 32.45
C ASN A 468 5.07 -1.72 32.20
N VAL A 469 5.48 -2.18 31.02
CA VAL A 469 5.29 -3.54 30.55
C VAL A 469 6.55 -4.12 29.93
N ARG A 470 6.76 -5.45 30.13
CA ARG A 470 7.77 -6.29 29.47
C ARG A 470 7.09 -7.35 28.60
N PHE A 471 7.71 -7.69 27.48
CA PHE A 471 7.25 -8.72 26.57
C PHE A 471 8.17 -9.93 26.48
#